data_2c7dd8c66fd805afe5d10cfe0ae666d6
#
_entry.id   2c7dd8c66fd805afe5d10cfe0ae666d6
#
_cell.length_a   1.000
_cell.length_b   1.000
_cell.length_c   1.000
_cell.angle_alpha   90.00
_cell.angle_beta   90.00
_cell.angle_gamma   90.00
#
_symmetry.space_group_name_H-M   'P 1'
#
loop_
_entity.id
_entity.type
_entity.pdbx_description
1 polymer ?
#
loop_
_entity_poly.entity_id
_entity_poly.type
_entity_poly.pdbx_seq_one_letter_code
_entity_poly.pdbx_strand_id
1 'polypeptide(L)'
;MNDKLSEQVRLLLEEPPTTEDGPYSLAKNGFQACMDRQRIEQLGVSPLLDTLTKLGVWPGPLQSPSWTPDTDIHWWDIMYTLRGMGLSSDVLINFSVSTDLRNSSRHIMSLDQPELGLAREFLARGPADPVVSGYRAFMVEVFSLLGVEPSLAMKSVSQVLDFEMRLSNITMSRERRRDPNHQYNPMPIRALTNLDPATPWLEYISTILGSDHGTLTSDDLVVVGNPDYISNLRCEINATLYTIIQR
;
A
#
# COMPACT_ATOMS: atom_id res chain seq x y z
N MET A 1 7.74 -27.77 16.95
CA MET A 1 6.30 -27.78 17.35
C MET A 1 5.41 -27.20 16.25
N ASN A 2 5.81 -26.10 15.60
CA ASN A 2 5.03 -25.50 14.48
C ASN A 2 4.86 -26.42 13.27
N ASP A 3 5.91 -27.17 12.86
CA ASP A 3 5.88 -28.02 11.66
C ASP A 3 4.83 -29.12 11.75
N LYS A 4 4.72 -29.77 12.92
CA LYS A 4 3.70 -30.81 13.15
C LYS A 4 2.28 -30.26 13.10
N LEU A 5 2.08 -29.06 13.66
CA LEU A 5 0.77 -28.39 13.62
C LEU A 5 0.41 -27.97 12.18
N SER A 6 1.37 -27.39 11.45
CA SER A 6 1.18 -27.02 10.05
C SER A 6 0.81 -28.20 9.17
N GLU A 7 1.46 -29.36 9.40
CA GLU A 7 1.14 -30.59 8.69
C GLU A 7 -0.28 -31.09 9.00
N GLN A 8 -0.68 -31.05 10.26
CA GLN A 8 -2.05 -31.44 10.65
C GLN A 8 -3.10 -30.52 10.02
N VAL A 9 -2.86 -29.20 10.02
CA VAL A 9 -3.75 -28.22 9.38
C VAL A 9 -3.82 -28.48 7.87
N ARG A 10 -2.69 -28.74 7.21
CA ARG A 10 -2.64 -29.07 5.79
C ARG A 10 -3.51 -30.31 5.48
N LEU A 11 -3.36 -31.38 6.22
CA LEU A 11 -4.14 -32.60 6.01
C LEU A 11 -5.65 -32.34 6.16
N LEU A 12 -6.07 -31.54 7.15
CA LEU A 12 -7.49 -31.17 7.32
C LEU A 12 -8.03 -30.33 6.16
N LEU A 13 -7.20 -29.44 5.58
CA LEU A 13 -7.59 -28.60 4.45
C LEU A 13 -7.62 -29.35 3.12
N GLU A 14 -6.82 -30.42 2.98
CA GLU A 14 -6.78 -31.28 1.80
C GLU A 14 -8.02 -32.22 1.73
N GLU A 15 -8.71 -32.46 2.85
CA GLU A 15 -9.95 -33.21 2.85
C GLU A 15 -11.05 -32.50 2.05
N PRO A 16 -11.87 -33.22 1.25
CA PRO A 16 -12.98 -32.60 0.54
C PRO A 16 -13.94 -31.91 1.50
N PRO A 17 -14.49 -30.72 1.16
CA PRO A 17 -15.50 -30.06 1.98
C PRO A 17 -16.78 -30.88 2.03
N THR A 18 -17.38 -30.97 3.21
CA THR A 18 -18.65 -31.65 3.43
C THR A 18 -19.72 -30.68 3.87
N THR A 19 -21.01 -31.08 3.82
CA THR A 19 -22.11 -30.24 4.30
C THR A 19 -22.10 -30.06 5.82
N GLU A 20 -21.41 -30.93 6.55
CA GLU A 20 -21.26 -30.88 8.01
C GLU A 20 -20.14 -29.92 8.47
N ASP A 21 -19.24 -29.50 7.54
CA ASP A 21 -18.09 -28.66 7.89
C ASP A 21 -18.48 -27.22 8.29
N GLY A 22 -19.69 -26.73 7.97
CA GLY A 22 -20.12 -25.39 8.31
C GLY A 22 -19.12 -24.32 7.86
N PRO A 23 -18.63 -23.45 8.78
CA PRO A 23 -17.65 -22.40 8.43
C PRO A 23 -16.30 -22.93 7.89
N TYR A 24 -15.92 -24.16 8.25
CA TYR A 24 -14.66 -24.77 7.77
C TYR A 24 -14.69 -25.09 6.28
N SER A 25 -15.87 -25.23 5.68
CA SER A 25 -16.01 -25.42 4.23
C SER A 25 -15.41 -24.23 3.45
N LEU A 26 -15.54 -23.01 3.97
CA LEU A 26 -14.94 -21.82 3.35
C LEU A 26 -13.40 -21.89 3.34
N ALA A 27 -12.81 -22.35 4.45
CA ALA A 27 -11.36 -22.53 4.54
C ALA A 27 -10.86 -23.61 3.58
N LYS A 28 -11.56 -24.75 3.51
CA LYS A 28 -11.23 -25.84 2.57
C LYS A 28 -11.37 -25.40 1.12
N ASN A 29 -12.48 -24.73 0.77
CA ASN A 29 -12.69 -24.20 -0.59
C ASN A 29 -11.62 -23.17 -0.97
N GLY A 30 -11.27 -22.27 -0.06
CA GLY A 30 -10.18 -21.28 -0.26
C GLY A 30 -8.84 -21.96 -0.48
N PHE A 31 -8.51 -22.98 0.32
CA PHE A 31 -7.29 -23.75 0.17
C PHE A 31 -7.25 -24.49 -1.18
N GLN A 32 -8.33 -25.18 -1.57
CA GLN A 32 -8.41 -25.87 -2.86
C GLN A 32 -8.25 -24.91 -4.03
N ALA A 33 -8.89 -23.73 -3.99
CA ALA A 33 -8.76 -22.72 -5.03
C ALA A 33 -7.31 -22.19 -5.14
N CYS A 34 -6.62 -21.98 -4.01
CA CYS A 34 -5.21 -21.59 -4.00
C CYS A 34 -4.26 -22.69 -4.52
N MET A 35 -4.62 -23.96 -4.37
CA MET A 35 -3.81 -25.10 -4.79
C MET A 35 -4.11 -25.57 -6.20
N ASP A 36 -5.12 -25.04 -6.86
CA ASP A 36 -5.48 -25.35 -8.25
C ASP A 36 -4.49 -24.70 -9.22
N ARG A 37 -3.30 -25.29 -9.32
CA ARG A 37 -2.22 -24.81 -10.20
C ARG A 37 -2.64 -24.81 -11.66
N GLN A 38 -3.45 -25.79 -12.10
CA GLN A 38 -3.91 -25.84 -13.48
C GLN A 38 -4.77 -24.62 -13.82
N ARG A 39 -5.66 -24.24 -12.92
CA ARG A 39 -6.50 -23.05 -13.09
C ARG A 39 -5.67 -21.77 -13.05
N ILE A 40 -4.71 -21.68 -12.13
CA ILE A 40 -3.80 -20.53 -12.02
C ILE A 40 -3.00 -20.34 -13.32
N GLU A 41 -2.41 -21.41 -13.86
CA GLU A 41 -1.69 -21.35 -15.13
C GLU A 41 -2.58 -20.94 -16.31
N GLN A 42 -3.83 -21.42 -16.36
CA GLN A 42 -4.79 -21.02 -17.42
C GLN A 42 -5.16 -19.54 -17.33
N LEU A 43 -5.29 -18.98 -16.14
CA LEU A 43 -5.59 -17.57 -15.95
C LEU A 43 -4.38 -16.66 -16.25
N GLY A 44 -3.17 -17.16 -16.01
CA GLY A 44 -1.95 -16.40 -16.21
C GLY A 44 -1.96 -15.06 -15.47
N VAL A 45 -1.57 -13.99 -16.14
CA VAL A 45 -1.51 -12.62 -15.58
C VAL A 45 -2.84 -11.85 -15.67
N SER A 46 -3.88 -12.42 -16.29
CA SER A 46 -5.14 -11.71 -16.56
C SER A 46 -5.78 -11.11 -15.31
N PRO A 47 -5.88 -11.81 -14.15
CA PRO A 47 -6.50 -11.23 -12.95
C PRO A 47 -5.78 -9.98 -12.43
N LEU A 48 -4.45 -9.93 -12.56
CA LEU A 48 -3.66 -8.76 -12.19
C LEU A 48 -3.90 -7.61 -13.16
N LEU A 49 -3.88 -7.86 -14.48
CA LEU A 49 -4.14 -6.85 -15.49
C LEU A 49 -5.55 -6.27 -15.38
N ASP A 50 -6.56 -7.10 -15.11
CA ASP A 50 -7.93 -6.67 -14.85
C ASP A 50 -8.02 -5.74 -13.63
N THR A 51 -7.27 -6.07 -12.57
CA THR A 51 -7.19 -5.25 -11.36
C THR A 51 -6.54 -3.90 -11.64
N LEU A 52 -5.40 -3.90 -12.33
CA LEU A 52 -4.69 -2.68 -12.71
C LEU A 52 -5.53 -1.79 -13.65
N THR A 53 -6.30 -2.39 -14.55
CA THR A 53 -7.23 -1.66 -15.44
C THR A 53 -8.33 -0.97 -14.64
N LYS A 54 -8.90 -1.63 -13.64
CA LYS A 54 -9.91 -1.04 -12.74
C LYS A 54 -9.37 0.13 -11.92
N LEU A 55 -8.08 0.14 -11.61
CA LEU A 55 -7.42 1.28 -10.96
C LEU A 55 -7.28 2.50 -11.89
N GLY A 56 -7.58 2.37 -13.19
CA GLY A 56 -7.46 3.45 -14.16
C GLY A 56 -6.04 3.85 -14.52
N VAL A 57 -5.05 3.17 -13.97
CA VAL A 57 -3.61 3.50 -14.16
C VAL A 57 -2.90 2.57 -15.14
N TRP A 58 -3.57 1.51 -15.60
CA TRP A 58 -3.02 0.52 -16.52
C TRP A 58 -3.93 0.33 -17.75
N PRO A 59 -3.44 0.22 -18.95
CA PRO A 59 -2.03 0.27 -19.40
C PRO A 59 -1.47 1.66 -19.72
N GLY A 60 -2.19 2.72 -19.38
CA GLY A 60 -1.98 4.13 -19.74
C GLY A 60 -0.55 4.54 -20.08
N PRO A 61 0.32 4.83 -19.08
CA PRO A 61 1.67 5.34 -19.35
C PRO A 61 2.59 4.32 -20.01
N LEU A 62 2.25 3.04 -19.95
CA LEU A 62 3.12 1.94 -20.36
C LEU A 62 2.87 1.44 -21.79
N GLN A 63 1.77 1.87 -22.43
CA GLN A 63 1.43 1.47 -23.81
C GLN A 63 1.28 2.64 -24.77
N SER A 64 1.20 3.87 -24.29
CA SER A 64 1.02 5.03 -25.19
C SER A 64 2.00 6.14 -24.83
N PRO A 65 2.89 6.50 -25.77
CA PRO A 65 3.74 7.69 -25.64
C PRO A 65 2.96 9.01 -25.51
N SER A 66 1.68 9.00 -25.90
CA SER A 66 0.77 10.16 -25.83
C SER A 66 -0.14 10.15 -24.59
N TRP A 67 0.06 9.20 -23.66
CA TRP A 67 -0.70 9.21 -22.42
C TRP A 67 -0.32 10.44 -21.58
N THR A 68 -1.33 11.19 -21.19
CA THR A 68 -1.18 12.28 -20.23
C THR A 68 -1.85 11.87 -18.92
N PRO A 69 -1.21 12.14 -17.77
CA PRO A 69 -1.85 11.91 -16.47
C PRO A 69 -3.19 12.65 -16.43
N ASP A 70 -4.22 12.00 -15.93
CA ASP A 70 -5.43 12.70 -15.53
C ASP A 70 -5.07 13.58 -14.33
N THR A 71 -5.06 14.91 -14.54
CA THR A 71 -4.68 15.88 -13.51
C THR A 71 -5.73 16.02 -12.41
N ASP A 72 -6.91 15.45 -12.63
CA ASP A 72 -8.04 15.50 -11.68
C ASP A 72 -8.06 14.29 -10.74
N ILE A 73 -7.21 13.27 -10.97
CA ILE A 73 -7.07 12.13 -10.07
C ILE A 73 -6.11 12.50 -8.92
N HIS A 74 -6.60 12.46 -7.72
CA HIS A 74 -5.79 12.61 -6.51
C HIS A 74 -5.29 11.25 -6.01
N TRP A 75 -4.18 11.23 -5.27
CA TRP A 75 -3.61 10.00 -4.72
C TRP A 75 -4.60 9.25 -3.80
N TRP A 76 -5.46 9.95 -3.07
CA TRP A 76 -6.45 9.33 -2.20
C TRP A 76 -7.58 8.65 -2.98
N ASP A 77 -7.92 9.07 -4.20
CA ASP A 77 -8.90 8.39 -5.05
C ASP A 77 -8.44 6.97 -5.42
N ILE A 78 -7.14 6.83 -5.64
CA ILE A 78 -6.50 5.51 -5.86
C ILE A 78 -6.60 4.66 -4.59
N MET A 79 -6.36 5.25 -3.41
CA MET A 79 -6.48 4.54 -2.12
C MET A 79 -7.93 4.09 -1.87
N TYR A 80 -8.92 4.93 -2.20
CA TYR A 80 -10.34 4.56 -2.10
C TYR A 80 -10.67 3.38 -3.02
N THR A 81 -10.18 3.41 -4.23
CA THR A 81 -10.39 2.33 -5.21
C THR A 81 -9.75 1.02 -4.73
N LEU A 82 -8.50 1.05 -4.26
CA LEU A 82 -7.83 -0.11 -3.67
C LEU A 82 -8.64 -0.69 -2.50
N ARG A 83 -9.07 0.18 -1.58
CA ARG A 83 -9.89 -0.22 -0.43
C ARG A 83 -11.20 -0.86 -0.86
N GLY A 84 -11.89 -0.26 -1.83
CA GLY A 84 -13.15 -0.79 -2.39
C GLY A 84 -13.01 -2.15 -3.07
N MET A 85 -11.81 -2.47 -3.57
CA MET A 85 -11.48 -3.79 -4.13
C MET A 85 -11.01 -4.81 -3.08
N GLY A 86 -10.95 -4.43 -1.80
CA GLY A 86 -10.43 -5.29 -0.74
C GLY A 86 -8.90 -5.43 -0.73
N LEU A 87 -8.20 -4.55 -1.43
CA LEU A 87 -6.74 -4.48 -1.45
C LEU A 87 -6.21 -3.54 -0.36
N SER A 88 -4.92 -3.66 -0.03
CA SER A 88 -4.28 -2.72 0.89
C SER A 88 -4.27 -1.32 0.30
N SER A 89 -4.71 -0.34 1.09
CA SER A 89 -4.65 1.09 0.78
C SER A 89 -3.48 1.80 1.48
N ASP A 90 -2.57 1.04 2.12
CA ASP A 90 -1.46 1.57 2.94
C ASP A 90 -0.21 1.89 2.11
N VAL A 91 -0.39 2.36 0.87
CA VAL A 91 0.71 2.59 -0.08
C VAL A 91 1.47 3.88 0.22
N LEU A 92 0.75 4.94 0.55
CA LEU A 92 1.35 6.26 0.85
C LEU A 92 1.17 6.65 2.32
N ILE A 93 0.08 6.24 2.93
CA ILE A 93 -0.21 6.46 4.35
C ILE A 93 -0.74 5.15 4.93
N ASN A 94 -0.10 4.66 5.97
CA ASN A 94 -0.61 3.53 6.74
C ASN A 94 -1.70 4.02 7.67
N PHE A 95 -2.91 3.46 7.53
CA PHE A 95 -4.04 3.74 8.42
C PHE A 95 -4.40 2.50 9.22
N SER A 96 -4.53 2.65 10.52
CA SER A 96 -4.95 1.56 11.41
C SER A 96 -5.84 2.04 12.54
N VAL A 97 -6.59 1.11 13.12
CA VAL A 97 -7.31 1.30 14.38
C VAL A 97 -6.79 0.27 15.35
N SER A 98 -6.26 0.73 16.46
CA SER A 98 -5.64 -0.14 17.47
C SER A 98 -5.97 0.35 18.88
N THR A 99 -5.64 -0.44 19.89
CA THR A 99 -5.71 -0.02 21.28
C THR A 99 -4.76 1.17 21.51
N ASP A 100 -5.28 2.22 22.14
CA ASP A 100 -4.48 3.41 22.47
C ASP A 100 -3.35 3.04 23.44
N LEU A 101 -2.11 3.35 23.06
CA LEU A 101 -0.92 3.05 23.86
C LEU A 101 -0.93 3.71 25.25
N ARG A 102 -1.63 4.83 25.42
CA ARG A 102 -1.72 5.56 26.69
C ARG A 102 -3.04 5.32 27.43
N ASN A 103 -4.03 4.73 26.78
CA ASN A 103 -5.31 4.38 27.39
C ASN A 103 -5.87 3.10 26.78
N SER A 104 -5.48 1.95 27.33
CA SER A 104 -5.86 0.63 26.86
C SER A 104 -7.37 0.33 26.91
N SER A 105 -8.19 1.22 27.51
CA SER A 105 -9.64 1.06 27.54
C SER A 105 -10.35 1.56 26.29
N ARG A 106 -9.63 2.13 25.32
CA ARG A 106 -10.19 2.63 24.06
C ARG A 106 -9.36 2.23 22.86
N HIS A 107 -10.01 2.20 21.71
CA HIS A 107 -9.34 2.17 20.43
C HIS A 107 -9.14 3.58 19.90
N ILE A 108 -8.09 3.77 19.11
CA ILE A 108 -7.77 5.05 18.50
C ILE A 108 -7.30 4.82 17.06
N MET A 109 -7.66 5.72 16.17
CA MET A 109 -7.16 5.77 14.79
C MET A 109 -5.70 6.20 14.78
N SER A 110 -4.93 5.65 13.86
CA SER A 110 -3.52 6.01 13.68
C SER A 110 -3.21 6.22 12.20
N LEU A 111 -2.46 7.27 11.90
CA LEU A 111 -1.85 7.54 10.61
C LEU A 111 -0.34 7.48 10.75
N ASP A 112 0.32 6.72 9.90
CA ASP A 112 1.77 6.58 9.92
C ASP A 112 2.34 6.54 8.50
N GLN A 113 3.66 6.63 8.39
CA GLN A 113 4.37 6.37 7.15
C GLN A 113 4.14 4.93 6.68
N PRO A 114 4.15 4.65 5.36
CA PRO A 114 3.99 3.30 4.83
C PRO A 114 5.26 2.46 4.99
N GLU A 115 5.14 1.17 4.74
CA GLU A 115 6.28 0.34 4.36
C GLU A 115 6.58 0.55 2.86
N LEU A 116 7.84 0.76 2.53
CA LEU A 116 8.31 0.89 1.15
C LEU A 116 8.60 -0.49 0.56
N GLY A 117 8.64 -0.58 -0.77
CA GLY A 117 8.94 -1.84 -1.44
C GLY A 117 10.32 -2.41 -1.13
N LEU A 118 11.27 -1.53 -0.76
CA LEU A 118 12.56 -1.89 -0.19
C LEU A 118 12.79 -1.08 1.10
N ALA A 119 13.41 -1.72 2.11
CA ALA A 119 13.65 -1.05 3.38
C ALA A 119 14.45 0.25 3.21
N ARG A 120 14.03 1.28 3.97
CA ARG A 120 14.61 2.63 3.97
C ARG A 120 16.15 2.63 4.00
N GLU A 121 16.74 1.76 4.81
CA GLU A 121 18.18 1.69 5.02
C GLU A 121 18.95 1.31 3.74
N PHE A 122 18.32 0.62 2.80
CA PHE A 122 18.90 0.34 1.49
C PHE A 122 18.64 1.47 0.51
N LEU A 123 17.40 1.96 0.42
CA LEU A 123 17.02 3.07 -0.47
C LEU A 123 17.86 4.33 -0.20
N ALA A 124 18.15 4.62 1.07
CA ALA A 124 18.98 5.76 1.48
C ALA A 124 20.45 5.68 1.02
N ARG A 125 20.95 4.50 0.61
CA ARG A 125 22.30 4.33 0.06
C ARG A 125 22.39 4.72 -1.42
N GLY A 126 21.25 4.93 -2.06
CA GLY A 126 21.16 5.35 -3.45
C GLY A 126 21.22 4.22 -4.48
N PRO A 127 21.08 4.57 -5.76
CA PRO A 127 20.84 3.61 -6.85
C PRO A 127 22.06 2.72 -7.18
N ALA A 128 23.25 3.07 -6.69
CA ALA A 128 24.49 2.31 -6.90
C ALA A 128 24.66 1.15 -5.88
N ASP A 129 23.85 1.11 -4.81
CA ASP A 129 23.90 0.01 -3.84
C ASP A 129 23.47 -1.31 -4.54
N PRO A 130 24.20 -2.42 -4.32
CA PRO A 130 23.89 -3.71 -4.97
C PRO A 130 22.48 -4.21 -4.70
N VAL A 131 21.92 -3.96 -3.50
CA VAL A 131 20.55 -4.38 -3.14
C VAL A 131 19.53 -3.54 -3.91
N VAL A 132 19.74 -2.22 -4.01
CA VAL A 132 18.89 -1.30 -4.79
C VAL A 132 18.95 -1.62 -6.28
N SER A 133 20.14 -1.93 -6.79
CA SER A 133 20.34 -2.37 -8.18
C SER A 133 19.60 -3.69 -8.47
N GLY A 134 19.68 -4.66 -7.56
CA GLY A 134 18.92 -5.91 -7.65
C GLY A 134 17.40 -5.70 -7.62
N TYR A 135 16.93 -4.82 -6.75
CA TYR A 135 15.51 -4.45 -6.67
C TYR A 135 15.03 -3.77 -7.97
N ARG A 136 15.85 -2.87 -8.54
CA ARG A 136 15.57 -2.27 -9.85
C ARG A 136 15.46 -3.33 -10.95
N ALA A 137 16.40 -4.27 -11.02
CA ALA A 137 16.37 -5.36 -12.00
C ALA A 137 15.12 -6.22 -11.87
N PHE A 138 14.73 -6.57 -10.65
CA PHE A 138 13.49 -7.28 -10.35
C PHE A 138 12.25 -6.53 -10.85
N MET A 139 12.14 -5.23 -10.58
CA MET A 139 11.01 -4.43 -11.07
C MET A 139 10.94 -4.40 -12.59
N VAL A 140 12.09 -4.25 -13.29
CA VAL A 140 12.14 -4.26 -14.76
C VAL A 140 11.66 -5.61 -15.32
N GLU A 141 12.06 -6.72 -14.69
CA GLU A 141 11.61 -8.05 -15.06
C GLU A 141 10.10 -8.21 -14.89
N VAL A 142 9.54 -7.77 -13.75
CA VAL A 142 8.09 -7.79 -13.51
C VAL A 142 7.33 -7.00 -14.57
N PHE A 143 7.77 -5.78 -14.90
CA PHE A 143 7.15 -4.96 -15.95
C PHE A 143 7.21 -5.65 -17.32
N SER A 144 8.33 -6.29 -17.64
CA SER A 144 8.50 -7.05 -18.89
C SER A 144 7.56 -8.26 -18.95
N LEU A 145 7.39 -8.99 -17.85
CA LEU A 145 6.43 -10.10 -17.73
C LEU A 145 4.96 -9.63 -17.90
N LEU A 146 4.66 -8.38 -17.53
CA LEU A 146 3.36 -7.75 -17.75
C LEU A 146 3.18 -7.19 -19.17
N GLY A 147 4.14 -7.42 -20.07
CA GLY A 147 4.06 -7.05 -21.48
C GLY A 147 4.52 -5.63 -21.80
N VAL A 148 5.21 -4.96 -20.87
CA VAL A 148 5.77 -3.63 -21.11
C VAL A 148 7.06 -3.75 -21.93
N GLU A 149 7.22 -2.88 -22.93
CA GLU A 149 8.44 -2.82 -23.74
C GLU A 149 9.66 -2.51 -22.87
N PRO A 150 10.82 -3.20 -23.07
CA PRO A 150 11.96 -3.12 -22.14
C PRO A 150 12.52 -1.71 -21.90
N SER A 151 12.58 -0.85 -22.92
CA SER A 151 13.08 0.52 -22.75
C SER A 151 12.12 1.36 -21.90
N LEU A 152 10.83 1.17 -22.09
CA LEU A 152 9.78 1.83 -21.31
C LEU A 152 9.73 1.29 -19.87
N ALA A 153 9.90 -0.02 -19.69
CA ALA A 153 10.02 -0.63 -18.38
C ALA A 153 11.19 -0.04 -17.58
N MET A 154 12.38 0.07 -18.19
CA MET A 154 13.55 0.67 -17.54
C MET A 154 13.33 2.13 -17.15
N LYS A 155 12.68 2.93 -18.03
CA LYS A 155 12.36 4.33 -17.75
C LYS A 155 11.38 4.46 -16.59
N SER A 156 10.28 3.71 -16.62
CA SER A 156 9.22 3.74 -15.61
C SER A 156 9.74 3.27 -14.25
N VAL A 157 10.48 2.18 -14.21
CA VAL A 157 11.11 1.67 -12.99
C VAL A 157 12.08 2.67 -12.39
N SER A 158 12.85 3.41 -13.23
CA SER A 158 13.72 4.46 -12.71
C SER A 158 12.94 5.58 -12.04
N GLN A 159 11.78 5.97 -12.56
CA GLN A 159 10.92 6.99 -11.95
C GLN A 159 10.29 6.50 -10.63
N VAL A 160 9.83 5.25 -10.58
CA VAL A 160 9.29 4.64 -9.36
C VAL A 160 10.36 4.57 -8.28
N LEU A 161 11.56 4.10 -8.63
CA LEU A 161 12.68 4.00 -7.70
C LEU A 161 13.12 5.37 -7.17
N ASP A 162 13.19 6.39 -8.03
CA ASP A 162 13.48 7.77 -7.63
C ASP A 162 12.42 8.28 -6.63
N PHE A 163 11.16 7.97 -6.84
CA PHE A 163 10.08 8.33 -5.92
C PHE A 163 10.21 7.61 -4.59
N GLU A 164 10.44 6.29 -4.58
CA GLU A 164 10.64 5.53 -3.35
C GLU A 164 11.86 6.02 -2.55
N MET A 165 12.97 6.36 -3.24
CA MET A 165 14.14 6.93 -2.58
C MET A 165 13.82 8.28 -1.92
N ARG A 166 13.04 9.15 -2.57
CA ARG A 166 12.60 10.41 -1.96
C ARG A 166 11.67 10.16 -0.78
N LEU A 167 10.69 9.26 -0.90
CA LEU A 167 9.86 8.86 0.23
C LEU A 167 10.70 8.32 1.40
N SER A 168 11.73 7.53 1.11
CA SER A 168 12.63 7.01 2.15
C SER A 168 13.33 8.09 2.94
N ASN A 169 13.63 9.24 2.33
CA ASN A 169 14.30 10.36 2.99
C ASN A 169 13.39 11.08 4.00
N ILE A 170 12.08 11.12 3.75
CA ILE A 170 11.10 11.74 4.66
C ILE A 170 10.53 10.75 5.68
N THR A 171 10.80 9.44 5.56
CA THR A 171 10.39 8.44 6.56
C THR A 171 11.30 8.49 7.80
N MET A 172 10.73 8.20 8.95
CA MET A 172 11.47 8.07 10.22
C MET A 172 12.29 6.79 10.23
N SER A 173 13.55 6.87 10.67
CA SER A 173 14.43 5.71 10.78
C SER A 173 13.98 4.74 11.86
N ARG A 174 14.39 3.47 11.75
CA ARG A 174 14.09 2.44 12.76
C ARG A 174 14.63 2.79 14.13
N GLU A 175 15.77 3.48 14.21
CA GLU A 175 16.37 3.92 15.49
C GLU A 175 15.47 4.94 16.18
N ARG A 176 14.97 5.95 15.47
CA ARG A 176 14.04 6.95 16.03
C ARG A 176 12.71 6.32 16.44
N ARG A 177 12.25 5.30 15.71
CA ARG A 177 11.00 4.57 16.01
C ARG A 177 11.09 3.66 17.24
N ARG A 178 12.28 3.45 17.82
CA ARG A 178 12.42 2.71 19.10
C ARG A 178 11.86 3.48 20.29
N ASP A 179 11.81 4.80 20.22
CA ASP A 179 11.15 5.61 21.24
C ASP A 179 9.66 5.80 20.89
N PRO A 180 8.74 5.17 21.64
CA PRO A 180 7.31 5.30 21.38
C PRO A 180 6.79 6.74 21.46
N ASN A 181 7.49 7.62 22.19
CA ASN A 181 7.07 9.02 22.32
C ASN A 181 7.18 9.78 20.99
N HIS A 182 8.12 9.40 20.12
CA HIS A 182 8.23 9.99 18.79
C HIS A 182 7.06 9.61 17.86
N GLN A 183 6.38 8.50 18.16
CA GLN A 183 5.30 7.97 17.34
C GLN A 183 3.91 8.27 17.92
N TYR A 184 3.81 8.89 19.06
CA TYR A 184 2.55 9.16 19.72
C TYR A 184 2.23 10.66 19.72
N ASN A 185 1.67 11.15 18.62
CA ASN A 185 1.30 12.55 18.44
C ASN A 185 -0.23 12.63 18.24
N PRO A 186 -1.02 12.59 19.35
CA PRO A 186 -2.47 12.65 19.27
C PRO A 186 -2.92 14.06 18.92
N MET A 187 -3.83 14.17 17.96
CA MET A 187 -4.42 15.44 17.55
C MET A 187 -5.84 15.22 17.00
N PRO A 188 -6.70 16.22 17.01
CA PRO A 188 -8.00 16.13 16.32
C PRO A 188 -7.81 16.09 14.81
N ILE A 189 -8.70 15.41 14.08
CA ILE A 189 -8.64 15.29 12.61
C ILE A 189 -8.48 16.66 11.94
N ARG A 190 -9.18 17.71 12.42
CA ARG A 190 -9.02 19.07 11.88
C ARG A 190 -7.59 19.61 11.93
N ALA A 191 -6.77 19.15 12.88
CA ALA A 191 -5.38 19.62 13.01
C ALA A 191 -4.46 19.05 11.92
N LEU A 192 -4.86 17.97 11.24
CA LEU A 192 -4.11 17.42 10.11
C LEU A 192 -3.99 18.40 8.95
N THR A 193 -4.95 19.34 8.81
CA THR A 193 -4.86 20.42 7.80
C THR A 193 -3.68 21.36 8.01
N ASN A 194 -3.10 21.40 9.22
CA ASN A 194 -1.86 22.15 9.47
C ASN A 194 -0.63 21.42 8.93
N LEU A 195 -0.70 20.09 8.76
CA LEU A 195 0.36 19.27 8.20
C LEU A 195 0.27 19.22 6.67
N ASP A 196 -0.92 18.97 6.14
CA ASP A 196 -1.23 19.04 4.72
C ASP A 196 -2.64 19.62 4.50
N PRO A 197 -2.76 20.88 4.05
CA PRO A 197 -4.05 21.55 3.86
C PRO A 197 -4.83 21.10 2.63
N ALA A 198 -4.24 20.32 1.72
CA ALA A 198 -4.90 19.91 0.50
C ALA A 198 -5.61 18.57 0.59
N THR A 199 -5.21 17.71 1.52
CA THR A 199 -5.87 16.44 1.73
C THR A 199 -7.17 16.65 2.51
N PRO A 200 -8.33 16.15 2.03
CA PRO A 200 -9.60 16.23 2.72
C PRO A 200 -9.65 15.20 3.86
N TRP A 201 -8.94 15.46 4.95
CA TRP A 201 -8.62 14.47 6.00
C TRP A 201 -9.83 13.77 6.59
N LEU A 202 -10.91 14.51 6.88
CA LEU A 202 -12.11 13.89 7.46
C LEU A 202 -12.76 12.93 6.48
N GLU A 203 -12.86 13.32 5.21
CA GLU A 203 -13.39 12.48 4.14
C GLU A 203 -12.47 11.27 3.92
N TYR A 204 -11.15 11.50 3.83
CA TYR A 204 -10.16 10.43 3.64
C TYR A 204 -10.28 9.36 4.72
N ILE A 205 -10.23 9.77 5.99
CA ILE A 205 -10.30 8.82 7.12
C ILE A 205 -11.67 8.12 7.16
N SER A 206 -12.77 8.85 6.93
CA SER A 206 -14.11 8.27 6.93
C SER A 206 -14.29 7.23 5.83
N THR A 207 -13.75 7.51 4.63
CA THR A 207 -13.84 6.59 3.48
C THR A 207 -13.00 5.33 3.70
N ILE A 208 -11.77 5.48 4.20
CA ILE A 208 -10.90 4.33 4.49
C ILE A 208 -11.43 3.49 5.66
N LEU A 209 -12.00 4.12 6.68
CA LEU A 209 -12.58 3.43 7.83
C LEU A 209 -13.84 2.62 7.43
N GLY A 210 -14.67 3.18 6.54
CA GLY A 210 -15.93 2.57 6.09
C GLY A 210 -17.14 3.04 6.90
N SER A 211 -18.34 2.56 6.51
CA SER A 211 -19.62 3.03 7.05
C SER A 211 -20.02 2.44 8.41
N ASP A 212 -19.39 1.34 8.82
CA ASP A 212 -19.87 0.53 9.95
C ASP A 212 -19.43 1.04 11.34
N HIS A 213 -18.68 2.14 11.38
CA HIS A 213 -18.02 2.65 12.60
C HIS A 213 -18.62 3.95 13.15
N GLY A 214 -19.83 4.31 12.69
CA GLY A 214 -20.47 5.56 13.09
C GLY A 214 -19.96 6.79 12.33
N THR A 215 -20.47 7.97 12.70
CA THR A 215 -20.11 9.22 12.03
C THR A 215 -18.89 9.83 12.71
N LEU A 216 -17.81 9.99 11.95
CA LEU A 216 -16.64 10.75 12.40
C LEU A 216 -16.88 12.25 12.32
N THR A 217 -16.24 12.96 13.22
CA THR A 217 -16.22 14.43 13.28
C THR A 217 -14.79 14.96 13.17
N SER A 218 -14.64 16.22 12.86
CA SER A 218 -13.33 16.87 12.81
C SER A 218 -12.62 16.96 14.17
N ASP A 219 -13.35 16.72 15.27
CA ASP A 219 -12.82 16.73 16.64
C ASP A 219 -12.37 15.36 17.13
N ASP A 220 -12.68 14.28 16.39
CA ASP A 220 -12.21 12.95 16.74
C ASP A 220 -10.70 12.87 16.68
N LEU A 221 -10.13 12.10 17.63
CA LEU A 221 -8.68 12.01 17.80
C LEU A 221 -8.07 10.97 16.87
N VAL A 222 -6.95 11.32 16.29
CA VAL A 222 -6.04 10.44 15.55
C VAL A 222 -4.62 10.59 16.11
N VAL A 223 -3.90 9.48 16.18
CA VAL A 223 -2.46 9.50 16.50
C VAL A 223 -1.69 9.54 15.19
N VAL A 224 -0.79 10.52 15.05
CA VAL A 224 0.11 10.60 13.89
C VAL A 224 1.48 10.05 14.30
N GLY A 225 1.89 8.94 13.66
CA GLY A 225 3.16 8.28 13.95
C GLY A 225 4.37 9.09 13.50
N ASN A 226 4.25 9.79 12.37
CA ASN A 226 5.30 10.64 11.82
C ASN A 226 4.71 11.92 11.20
N PRO A 227 4.53 13.01 11.97
CA PRO A 227 4.00 14.28 11.43
C PRO A 227 4.87 14.89 10.33
N ASP A 228 6.20 14.76 10.42
CA ASP A 228 7.13 15.27 9.41
C ASP A 228 6.91 14.57 8.06
N TYR A 229 6.61 13.26 8.07
CA TYR A 229 6.27 12.51 6.87
C TYR A 229 5.02 13.08 6.20
N ILE A 230 3.94 13.26 6.95
CA ILE A 230 2.68 13.78 6.42
C ILE A 230 2.89 15.17 5.80
N SER A 231 3.64 16.06 6.48
CA SER A 231 3.91 17.41 6.00
C SER A 231 4.74 17.45 4.71
N ASN A 232 5.63 16.49 4.51
CA ASN A 232 6.51 16.47 3.33
C ASN A 232 5.97 15.63 2.17
N LEU A 233 5.05 14.69 2.43
CA LEU A 233 4.53 13.76 1.44
C LEU A 233 4.01 14.46 0.18
N ARG A 234 3.25 15.54 0.34
CA ARG A 234 2.70 16.30 -0.79
C ARG A 234 3.78 16.89 -1.69
N CYS A 235 4.86 17.40 -1.10
CA CYS A 235 5.98 17.94 -1.89
C CYS A 235 6.59 16.85 -2.77
N GLU A 236 6.73 15.63 -2.25
CA GLU A 236 7.28 14.51 -2.98
C GLU A 236 6.35 14.02 -4.10
N ILE A 237 5.04 13.97 -3.84
CA ILE A 237 4.04 13.63 -4.87
C ILE A 237 4.06 14.66 -5.99
N ASN A 238 4.00 15.95 -5.67
CA ASN A 238 3.99 17.03 -6.66
C ASN A 238 5.28 17.04 -7.49
N ALA A 239 6.44 16.84 -6.87
CA ALA A 239 7.72 16.75 -7.57
C ALA A 239 7.76 15.57 -8.55
N THR A 240 7.09 14.46 -8.21
CA THR A 240 6.99 13.28 -9.09
C THR A 240 6.09 13.57 -10.29
N LEU A 241 4.89 14.11 -10.04
CA LEU A 241 3.96 14.50 -11.10
C LEU A 241 4.61 15.48 -12.08
N TYR A 242 5.29 16.51 -11.57
CA TYR A 242 6.02 17.46 -12.38
C TYR A 242 7.08 16.77 -13.26
N THR A 243 7.82 15.81 -12.73
CA THR A 243 8.86 15.07 -13.47
C THR A 243 8.25 14.17 -14.56
N ILE A 244 7.04 13.63 -14.34
CA ILE A 244 6.34 12.78 -15.32
C ILE A 244 5.75 13.63 -16.45
N ILE A 245 5.18 14.80 -16.14
CA ILE A 245 4.54 15.69 -17.12
C ILE A 245 5.56 16.37 -18.04
N GLN A 246 6.76 16.66 -17.58
CA GLN A 246 7.81 17.35 -18.39
C GLN A 246 8.59 16.43 -19.34
N ARG A 247 8.34 15.13 -19.38
CA ARG A 247 9.06 14.16 -20.20
C ARG A 247 8.14 13.43 -21.18
#